data_75ce8272c31567a72902c5b2627f4bb5
#
_entry.id   75ce8272c31567a72902c5b2627f4bb5
#
_cell.length_a   1.000
_cell.length_b   1.000
_cell.length_c   1.000
_cell.angle_alpha   90.00
_cell.angle_beta   90.00
_cell.angle_gamma   90.00
#
_symmetry.space_group_name_H-M   'P 1'
#
loop_
_entity.id
_entity.type
_entity.pdbx_description
1 polymer ?
#
loop_
_entity_poly.entity_id
_entity_poly.type
_entity_poly.pdbx_seq_one_letter_code
_entity_poly.pdbx_strand_id
1 'polypeptide(L)'
;MALYNTTTKEEFEEKVLKNDKVVLVDFWAQWCPPCLAMAPTLETVAQALDKTVDIVKINIEQSPEHNALAGESGVRGIPNMVIYKEGVEVDRIVGMVPQDTLMDALTKAAA
;
A
#
# COMPACT_ATOMS: atom_id res chain seq x y z
N MET A 1 7.17 -0.64 13.62
CA MET A 1 6.00 0.05 13.05
C MET A 1 5.49 -0.69 11.82
N ALA A 2 4.18 -0.69 11.63
CA ALA A 2 3.54 -1.38 10.51
C ALA A 2 3.44 -0.52 9.24
N LEU A 3 4.04 0.66 9.22
CA LEU A 3 4.02 1.54 8.05
C LEU A 3 5.45 1.84 7.61
N TYR A 4 5.75 1.54 6.34
CA TYR A 4 7.09 1.67 5.77
C TYR A 4 7.07 2.48 4.48
N ASN A 5 8.16 3.21 4.22
CA ASN A 5 8.41 3.83 2.93
C ASN A 5 9.54 3.06 2.27
N THR A 6 9.31 2.49 1.09
CA THR A 6 10.36 1.77 0.38
C THR A 6 11.11 2.70 -0.56
N THR A 7 12.35 2.33 -0.88
CA THR A 7 13.19 3.09 -1.81
C THR A 7 13.78 2.23 -2.92
N THR A 8 13.71 0.89 -2.79
CA THR A 8 14.30 -0.01 -3.77
C THR A 8 13.36 -1.17 -4.09
N LYS A 9 13.64 -1.83 -5.21
CA LYS A 9 12.92 -3.03 -5.61
C LYS A 9 13.16 -4.18 -4.62
N GLU A 10 14.37 -4.29 -4.07
CA GLU A 10 14.69 -5.30 -3.06
C GLU A 10 13.85 -5.12 -1.80
N GLU A 11 13.66 -3.87 -1.38
CA GLU A 11 12.80 -3.59 -0.23
C GLU A 11 11.35 -3.98 -0.50
N PHE A 12 10.87 -3.74 -1.73
CA PHE A 12 9.53 -4.16 -2.12
C PHE A 12 9.39 -5.69 -2.04
N GLU A 13 10.36 -6.42 -2.58
CA GLU A 13 10.32 -7.88 -2.53
C GLU A 13 10.30 -8.38 -1.09
N GLU A 14 11.14 -7.81 -0.23
CA GLU A 14 11.24 -8.26 1.15
C GLU A 14 10.02 -7.88 1.99
N LYS A 15 9.55 -6.65 1.86
CA LYS A 15 8.46 -6.16 2.71
C LYS A 15 7.07 -6.52 2.18
N VAL A 16 6.94 -6.81 0.91
CA VAL A 16 5.66 -7.11 0.29
C VAL A 16 5.57 -8.58 -0.12
N LEU A 17 6.46 -9.02 -1.01
CA LEU A 17 6.33 -10.35 -1.61
C LEU A 17 6.70 -11.48 -0.66
N LYS A 18 7.62 -11.24 0.26
CA LYS A 18 8.09 -12.24 1.24
C LYS A 18 7.50 -12.04 2.63
N ASN A 19 6.51 -11.18 2.77
CA ASN A 19 5.90 -10.85 4.05
C ASN A 19 4.76 -11.83 4.36
N ASP A 20 4.75 -12.37 5.58
CA ASP A 20 3.72 -13.30 6.03
C ASP A 20 2.41 -12.61 6.38
N LYS A 21 2.45 -11.32 6.64
CA LYS A 21 1.26 -10.54 6.93
C LYS A 21 0.55 -10.12 5.65
N VAL A 22 -0.68 -9.65 5.79
CA VAL A 22 -1.34 -8.90 4.72
C VAL A 22 -0.58 -7.59 4.54
N VAL A 23 -0.33 -7.21 3.30
CA VAL A 23 0.39 -5.97 3.00
C VAL A 23 -0.47 -5.08 2.11
N LEU A 24 -0.66 -3.85 2.54
CA LEU A 24 -1.27 -2.81 1.73
C LEU A 24 -0.15 -1.98 1.09
N VAL A 25 -0.08 -1.99 -0.23
CA VAL A 25 0.89 -1.18 -0.97
C VAL A 25 0.18 0.07 -1.49
N ASP A 26 0.58 1.23 -1.00
CA ASP A 26 0.00 2.51 -1.38
C ASP A 26 0.90 3.23 -2.38
N PHE A 27 0.51 3.22 -3.66
CA PHE A 27 1.18 4.00 -4.69
C PHE A 27 0.64 5.43 -4.66
N TRP A 28 1.51 6.41 -4.46
CA TRP A 28 1.13 7.80 -4.25
C TRP A 28 2.14 8.78 -4.86
N ALA A 29 1.79 10.05 -4.89
CA ALA A 29 2.70 11.12 -5.31
C ALA A 29 2.41 12.39 -4.52
N GLN A 30 3.41 13.25 -4.39
CA GLN A 30 3.29 14.50 -3.64
C GLN A 30 2.32 15.51 -4.27
N TRP A 31 2.15 15.45 -5.58
CA TRP A 31 1.24 16.35 -6.30
C TRP A 31 -0.21 15.87 -6.30
N CYS A 32 -0.51 14.81 -5.59
CA CYS A 32 -1.83 14.18 -5.60
C CYS A 32 -2.59 14.51 -4.30
N PRO A 33 -3.53 15.48 -4.30
CA PRO A 33 -4.26 15.85 -3.09
C PRO A 33 -5.00 14.67 -2.43
N PRO A 34 -5.69 13.79 -3.15
CA PRO A 34 -6.32 12.63 -2.52
C PRO A 34 -5.31 11.70 -1.84
N CYS A 35 -4.10 11.56 -2.40
CA CYS A 35 -3.05 10.76 -1.79
C CYS A 35 -2.64 11.35 -0.43
N LEU A 36 -2.45 12.67 -0.39
CA LEU A 36 -2.08 13.35 0.85
C LEU A 36 -3.19 13.27 1.89
N ALA A 37 -4.45 13.35 1.45
CA ALA A 37 -5.60 13.25 2.33
C ALA A 37 -5.74 11.84 2.94
N MET A 38 -5.27 10.81 2.26
CA MET A 38 -5.29 9.43 2.76
C MET A 38 -4.21 9.15 3.81
N ALA A 39 -3.17 9.96 3.89
CA ALA A 39 -2.04 9.67 4.77
C ALA A 39 -2.44 9.48 6.25
N PRO A 40 -3.26 10.37 6.87
CA PRO A 40 -3.69 10.13 8.25
C PRO A 40 -4.50 8.85 8.42
N THR A 41 -5.35 8.52 7.46
CA THR A 41 -6.13 7.29 7.47
C THR A 41 -5.22 6.07 7.46
N LEU A 42 -4.19 6.08 6.62
CA LEU A 42 -3.22 4.97 6.54
C LEU A 42 -2.46 4.81 7.85
N GLU A 43 -2.07 5.90 8.50
CA GLU A 43 -1.40 5.83 9.80
C GLU A 43 -2.31 5.21 10.87
N THR A 44 -3.57 5.63 10.91
CA THR A 44 -4.56 5.08 11.85
C THR A 44 -4.75 3.58 11.62
N VAL A 45 -4.91 3.17 10.36
CA VAL A 45 -5.11 1.76 10.00
C VAL A 45 -3.87 0.93 10.34
N ALA A 46 -2.67 1.46 10.05
CA ALA A 46 -1.43 0.78 10.37
C ALA A 46 -1.30 0.49 11.86
N GLN A 47 -1.68 1.43 12.71
CA GLN A 47 -1.66 1.24 14.15
C GLN A 47 -2.73 0.25 14.63
N ALA A 48 -3.93 0.37 14.08
CA ALA A 48 -5.05 -0.48 14.50
C ALA A 48 -4.83 -1.95 14.13
N LEU A 49 -4.18 -2.23 13.01
CA LEU A 49 -4.00 -3.58 12.48
C LEU A 49 -2.53 -4.02 12.45
N ASP A 50 -1.67 -3.44 13.29
CA ASP A 50 -0.21 -3.65 13.21
C ASP A 50 0.23 -5.10 13.39
N LYS A 51 -0.56 -5.94 14.02
CA LYS A 51 -0.24 -7.36 14.20
C LYS A 51 -0.51 -8.20 12.96
N THR A 52 -1.41 -7.76 12.10
CA THR A 52 -1.86 -8.56 10.95
C THR A 52 -1.60 -7.91 9.60
N VAL A 53 -1.34 -6.60 9.57
CA VAL A 53 -1.19 -5.84 8.33
C VAL A 53 0.03 -4.94 8.42
N ASP A 54 0.82 -4.94 7.36
CA ASP A 54 1.85 -3.92 7.14
C ASP A 54 1.41 -3.02 5.98
N ILE A 55 1.73 -1.74 6.07
CA ILE A 55 1.48 -0.78 5.00
C ILE A 55 2.81 -0.33 4.43
N VAL A 56 2.96 -0.48 3.12
CA VAL A 56 4.17 -0.09 2.39
C VAL A 56 3.80 1.03 1.42
N LYS A 57 4.40 2.20 1.59
CA LYS A 57 4.13 3.36 0.74
C LYS A 57 5.20 3.47 -0.34
N ILE A 58 4.76 3.67 -1.58
CA ILE A 58 5.65 3.82 -2.72
C ILE A 58 5.31 5.13 -3.43
N ASN A 59 6.19 6.12 -3.29
CA ASN A 59 6.10 7.35 -4.05
C ASN A 59 6.55 7.06 -5.47
N ILE A 60 5.63 7.12 -6.42
CA ILE A 60 5.88 6.71 -7.81
C ILE A 60 6.90 7.58 -8.52
N GLU A 61 7.22 8.75 -7.97
CA GLU A 61 8.18 9.68 -8.56
C GLU A 61 9.52 9.73 -7.85
N GLN A 62 9.68 8.96 -6.77
CA GLN A 62 10.89 9.02 -5.98
C GLN A 62 12.11 8.44 -6.70
N SER A 63 11.91 7.43 -7.53
CA SER A 63 13.01 6.78 -8.26
C SER A 63 12.49 6.10 -9.52
N PRO A 64 13.38 5.81 -10.49
CA PRO A 64 12.99 4.99 -11.66
C PRO A 64 12.46 3.62 -11.26
N GLU A 65 13.00 3.03 -10.19
CA GLU A 65 12.52 1.73 -9.69
C GLU A 65 11.08 1.80 -9.21
N HIS A 66 10.71 2.86 -8.48
CA HIS A 66 9.33 3.07 -8.02
C HIS A 66 8.39 3.28 -9.19
N ASN A 67 8.80 4.03 -10.19
CA ASN A 67 8.01 4.24 -11.39
C ASN A 67 7.78 2.93 -12.13
N ALA A 68 8.82 2.10 -12.25
CA ALA A 68 8.73 0.79 -12.87
C ALA A 68 7.80 -0.15 -12.09
N LEU A 69 7.88 -0.16 -10.76
CA LEU A 69 7.00 -0.95 -9.91
C LEU A 69 5.53 -0.57 -10.12
N ALA A 70 5.24 0.72 -10.22
CA ALA A 70 3.89 1.21 -10.49
C ALA A 70 3.37 0.69 -11.83
N GLY A 71 4.20 0.77 -12.88
CA GLY A 71 3.84 0.26 -14.19
C GLY A 71 3.61 -1.24 -14.20
N GLU A 72 4.50 -2.01 -13.58
CA GLU A 72 4.39 -3.46 -13.46
C GLU A 72 3.15 -3.87 -12.68
N SER A 73 2.74 -3.06 -11.70
CA SER A 73 1.55 -3.33 -10.88
C SER A 73 0.25 -2.84 -11.52
N GLY A 74 0.32 -2.30 -12.74
CA GLY A 74 -0.86 -1.84 -13.45
C GLY A 74 -1.48 -0.57 -12.88
N VAL A 75 -0.67 0.28 -12.25
CA VAL A 75 -1.15 1.53 -11.66
C VAL A 75 -1.43 2.55 -12.76
N ARG A 76 -2.68 2.99 -12.87
CA ARG A 76 -3.11 4.02 -13.83
C ARG A 76 -3.65 5.28 -13.17
N GLY A 77 -4.14 5.15 -11.95
CA GLY A 77 -4.63 6.27 -11.16
C GLY A 77 -4.13 6.14 -9.74
N ILE A 78 -3.99 7.25 -9.03
CA ILE A 78 -3.52 7.28 -7.65
C ILE A 78 -4.46 8.12 -6.78
N PRO A 79 -4.55 7.85 -5.45
CA PRO A 79 -3.86 6.74 -4.78
C PRO A 79 -4.34 5.39 -5.29
N ASN A 80 -3.42 4.44 -5.39
CA ASN A 80 -3.73 3.08 -5.81
C ASN A 80 -3.21 2.15 -4.72
N MET A 81 -4.13 1.50 -4.03
CA MET A 81 -3.83 0.70 -2.86
C MET A 81 -4.06 -0.76 -3.18
N VAL A 82 -2.97 -1.50 -3.31
CA VAL A 82 -2.99 -2.91 -3.70
C VAL A 82 -2.79 -3.76 -2.46
N ILE A 83 -3.66 -4.74 -2.24
CA ILE A 83 -3.59 -5.62 -1.08
C ILE A 83 -2.96 -6.95 -1.52
N TYR A 84 -1.87 -7.30 -0.84
CA TYR A 84 -1.15 -8.56 -1.07
C TYR A 84 -1.33 -9.49 0.12
N LYS A 85 -1.39 -10.78 -0.16
CA LYS A 85 -1.33 -11.83 0.84
C LYS A 85 -0.44 -12.95 0.31
N GLU A 86 0.59 -13.31 1.06
CA GLU A 86 1.55 -14.34 0.67
C GLU A 86 2.16 -14.08 -0.72
N GLY A 87 2.48 -12.82 -0.99
CA GLY A 87 3.12 -12.42 -2.23
C GLY A 87 2.19 -12.28 -3.43
N VAL A 88 0.89 -12.43 -3.25
CA VAL A 88 -0.10 -12.39 -4.33
C VAL A 88 -1.10 -11.27 -4.11
N GLU A 89 -1.37 -10.51 -5.16
CA GLU A 89 -2.40 -9.49 -5.12
C GLU A 89 -3.78 -10.14 -4.94
N VAL A 90 -4.51 -9.75 -3.89
CA VAL A 90 -5.83 -10.31 -3.59
C VAL A 90 -6.95 -9.28 -3.73
N ASP A 91 -6.64 -7.98 -3.68
CA ASP A 91 -7.62 -6.92 -3.84
C ASP A 91 -6.93 -5.61 -4.23
N ARG A 92 -7.70 -4.64 -4.68
CA ARG A 92 -7.18 -3.34 -5.08
C ARG A 92 -8.23 -2.27 -4.88
N ILE A 93 -7.81 -1.14 -4.33
CA ILE A 93 -8.66 0.03 -4.14
C ILE A 93 -8.02 1.21 -4.86
N VAL A 94 -8.72 1.80 -5.81
CA VAL A 94 -8.24 2.96 -6.56
C VAL A 94 -9.02 4.19 -6.11
N GLY A 95 -8.29 5.23 -5.76
CA GLY A 95 -8.88 6.47 -5.28
C GLY A 95 -9.03 6.51 -3.77
N MET A 96 -9.49 7.64 -3.27
CA MET A 96 -9.68 7.88 -1.85
C MET A 96 -10.94 7.16 -1.36
N VAL A 97 -10.84 6.47 -0.23
CA VAL A 97 -11.98 5.79 0.40
C VAL A 97 -12.04 6.10 1.89
N PRO A 98 -13.23 5.96 2.52
CA PRO A 98 -13.34 6.09 3.97
C PRO A 98 -12.52 5.03 4.70
N GLN A 99 -12.12 5.35 5.93
CA GLN A 99 -11.35 4.43 6.78
C GLN A 99 -12.02 3.07 6.93
N ASP A 100 -13.35 3.05 7.14
CA ASP A 100 -14.10 1.82 7.32
C ASP A 100 -13.99 0.88 6.12
N THR A 101 -14.05 1.45 4.91
CA THR A 101 -13.91 0.67 3.68
C THR A 101 -12.55 -0.01 3.61
N LEU A 102 -11.50 0.74 3.94
CA LEU A 102 -10.15 0.20 3.93
C LEU A 102 -9.95 -0.87 5.02
N MET A 103 -10.44 -0.61 6.22
CA MET A 103 -10.38 -1.57 7.32
C MET A 103 -11.08 -2.88 6.97
N ASP A 104 -12.27 -2.79 6.37
CA ASP A 104 -13.04 -3.97 5.98
C ASP A 104 -12.30 -4.80 4.94
N ALA A 105 -11.73 -4.15 3.92
CA ALA A 105 -10.97 -4.84 2.88
C ALA A 105 -9.76 -5.57 3.46
N LEU A 106 -9.03 -4.93 4.36
CA LEU A 106 -7.83 -5.52 4.98
C LEU A 106 -8.21 -6.65 5.94
N THR A 107 -9.25 -6.48 6.73
CA THR A 107 -9.74 -7.51 7.64
C THR A 107 -10.19 -8.75 6.86
N LYS A 108 -10.89 -8.54 5.76
CA LYS A 108 -11.32 -9.63 4.89
C LYS A 108 -10.13 -10.36 4.29
N ALA A 109 -9.11 -9.64 3.85
CA ALA A 109 -7.90 -10.25 3.30
C ALA A 109 -7.14 -11.06 4.34
N ALA A 110 -7.15 -10.64 5.61
CA ALA A 110 -6.46 -11.32 6.70
C ALA A 110 -7.21 -12.55 7.23
N ALA A 111 -8.47 -12.69 6.89
CA ALA A 111 -9.30 -13.81 7.39
C ALA A 111 -8.90 -15.16 6.79
#